data_7e354694e624ae4d08c7ca7e4db529ab
#
_entry.id   7e354694e624ae4d08c7ca7e4db529ab
#
_cell.length_a   1.000
_cell.length_b   1.000
_cell.length_c   1.000
_cell.angle_alpha   90.00
_cell.angle_beta   90.00
_cell.angle_gamma   90.00
#
_symmetry.space_group_name_H-M   'P 1'
#
loop_
_entity.id
_entity.type
_entity.pdbx_description
1 polymer ?
#
loop_
_entity_poly.entity_id
_entity_poly.type
_entity_poly.pdbx_seq_one_letter_code
_entity_poly.pdbx_strand_id
1 'polypeptide(L)'
;MIMTNKEIVFGVMKLHPCVSGIQIHDYAAQIFHEEITPQSAVGVLRPYVNKGLVAQSKHPFSGRNVYWLTKRGEEVLANEFSLR
;
A
#
# COMPACT_ATOMS: atom_id res chain seq x y z
N MET A 1 19.72 -1.71 -4.80
CA MET A 1 19.03 -2.24 -3.61
C MET A 1 17.69 -2.84 -4.00
N ILE A 2 17.39 -3.99 -3.46
CA ILE A 2 16.11 -4.65 -3.76
C ILE A 2 15.12 -4.38 -2.64
N MET A 3 13.97 -3.85 -3.00
CA MET A 3 12.90 -3.60 -2.03
C MET A 3 12.01 -4.83 -1.92
N THR A 4 11.56 -5.12 -0.71
CA THR A 4 10.55 -6.17 -0.52
C THR A 4 9.19 -5.64 -1.00
N ASN A 5 8.26 -6.54 -1.27
CA ASN A 5 6.91 -6.13 -1.66
C ASN A 5 6.27 -5.23 -0.61
N LYS A 6 6.50 -5.54 0.66
CA LYS A 6 5.99 -4.73 1.77
C LYS A 6 6.54 -3.30 1.72
N GLU A 7 7.84 -3.16 1.48
CA GLU A 7 8.47 -1.84 1.37
C GLU A 7 7.92 -1.07 0.18
N ILE A 8 7.71 -1.74 -0.95
CA ILE A 8 7.17 -1.10 -2.14
C ILE A 8 5.76 -0.59 -1.86
N VAL A 9 4.89 -1.43 -1.32
CA VAL A 9 3.49 -1.08 -1.09
C VAL A 9 3.38 0.09 -0.13
N PHE A 10 4.05 0.02 1.01
CA PHE A 10 3.93 1.10 2.00
C PHE A 10 4.71 2.33 1.61
N GLY A 11 5.77 2.18 0.81
CA GLY A 11 6.45 3.32 0.23
C GLY A 11 5.54 4.10 -0.71
N VAL A 12 4.76 3.40 -1.54
CA VAL A 12 3.78 4.04 -2.42
C VAL A 12 2.69 4.72 -1.57
N MET A 13 2.17 4.04 -0.57
CA MET A 13 1.09 4.58 0.26
C MET A 13 1.50 5.79 1.07
N LYS A 14 2.78 5.91 1.39
CA LYS A 14 3.30 7.09 2.07
C LYS A 14 3.20 8.33 1.18
N LEU A 15 3.41 8.16 -0.12
CA LEU A 15 3.39 9.25 -1.08
C LEU A 15 2.00 9.46 -1.68
N HIS A 16 1.20 8.40 -1.76
CA HIS A 16 -0.15 8.41 -2.33
C HIS A 16 -1.08 7.71 -1.34
N PRO A 17 -1.70 8.47 -0.42
CA PRO A 17 -2.40 7.87 0.71
C PRO A 17 -3.58 6.95 0.40
N CYS A 18 -4.22 7.14 -0.74
CA CYS A 18 -5.39 6.34 -1.09
C CYS A 18 -5.18 5.73 -2.48
N VAL A 19 -4.96 4.43 -2.54
CA VAL A 19 -4.58 3.76 -3.79
C VAL A 19 -5.28 2.42 -3.94
N SER A 20 -5.49 2.02 -5.20
CA SER A 20 -5.90 0.66 -5.56
C SER A 20 -4.66 -0.19 -5.82
N GLY A 21 -4.87 -1.51 -5.96
CA GLY A 21 -3.77 -2.41 -6.31
C GLY A 21 -3.11 -2.04 -7.64
N ILE A 22 -3.92 -1.64 -8.63
CA ILE A 22 -3.39 -1.23 -9.94
C ILE A 22 -2.57 0.04 -9.82
N GLN A 23 -3.01 0.99 -9.00
CA GLN A 23 -2.25 2.22 -8.77
C GLN A 23 -0.92 1.93 -8.06
N ILE A 24 -0.90 0.99 -7.12
CA ILE A 24 0.35 0.59 -6.48
C ILE A 24 1.32 0.04 -7.52
N HIS A 25 0.83 -0.81 -8.42
CA HIS A 25 1.63 -1.34 -9.51
C HIS A 25 2.24 -0.21 -10.35
N ASP A 26 1.41 0.75 -10.75
CA ASP A 26 1.86 1.86 -11.61
C ASP A 26 2.86 2.76 -10.89
N TYR A 27 2.55 3.15 -9.64
CA TYR A 27 3.44 4.04 -8.88
C TYR A 27 4.75 3.37 -8.51
N ALA A 28 4.75 2.08 -8.22
CA ALA A 28 5.98 1.36 -7.92
C ALA A 28 6.94 1.42 -9.12
N ALA A 29 6.42 1.24 -10.32
CA ALA A 29 7.24 1.33 -11.52
C ALA A 29 7.77 2.75 -11.73
N GLN A 30 6.94 3.76 -11.50
CA GLN A 30 7.31 5.15 -11.73
C GLN A 30 8.27 5.70 -10.69
N ILE A 31 8.03 5.39 -9.42
CA ILE A 31 8.77 6.02 -8.31
C ILE A 31 10.01 5.22 -7.94
N PHE A 32 9.86 3.91 -7.84
CA PHE A 32 10.94 3.05 -7.34
C PHE A 32 11.61 2.21 -8.42
N HIS A 33 11.08 2.24 -9.65
CA HIS A 33 11.53 1.36 -10.74
C HIS A 33 11.47 -0.11 -10.33
N GLU A 34 10.44 -0.45 -9.56
CA GLU A 34 10.21 -1.82 -9.08
C GLU A 34 8.93 -2.38 -9.69
N GLU A 35 8.90 -3.69 -9.86
CA GLU A 35 7.72 -4.36 -10.37
C GLU A 35 7.00 -5.08 -9.25
N ILE A 36 5.70 -4.87 -9.15
CA ILE A 36 4.83 -5.61 -8.24
C ILE A 36 3.48 -5.76 -8.93
N THR A 37 2.93 -6.96 -8.94
CA THR A 37 1.61 -7.16 -9.53
C THR A 37 0.53 -6.59 -8.61
N PRO A 38 -0.62 -6.19 -9.17
CA PRO A 38 -1.72 -5.73 -8.33
C PRO A 38 -2.15 -6.78 -7.29
N GLN A 39 -2.15 -8.06 -7.68
CA GLN A 39 -2.51 -9.13 -6.76
C GLN A 39 -1.51 -9.26 -5.61
N SER A 40 -0.22 -9.14 -5.89
CA SER A 40 0.80 -9.17 -4.85
C SER A 40 0.67 -7.98 -3.91
N ALA A 41 0.37 -6.80 -4.44
CA ALA A 41 0.16 -5.61 -3.63
C ALA A 41 -1.02 -5.81 -2.67
N VAL A 42 -2.14 -6.30 -3.18
CA VAL A 42 -3.32 -6.57 -2.35
C VAL A 42 -3.01 -7.65 -1.32
N GLY A 43 -2.24 -8.66 -1.71
CA GLY A 43 -1.83 -9.73 -0.80
C GLY A 43 -1.01 -9.22 0.38
N VAL A 44 -0.15 -8.21 0.14
CA VAL A 44 0.59 -7.56 1.22
C VAL A 44 -0.36 -6.83 2.17
N LEU A 45 -1.36 -6.15 1.62
CA LEU A 45 -2.26 -5.32 2.42
C LEU A 45 -3.28 -6.11 3.24
N ARG A 46 -3.66 -7.30 2.77
CA ARG A 46 -4.73 -8.08 3.40
C ARG A 46 -4.53 -8.33 4.90
N PRO A 47 -3.35 -8.78 5.37
CA PRO A 47 -3.15 -8.97 6.81
C PRO A 47 -3.31 -7.68 7.60
N TYR A 48 -2.91 -6.56 7.01
CA TYR A 48 -3.01 -5.26 7.67
C TYR A 48 -4.45 -4.75 7.72
N VAL A 49 -5.25 -5.06 6.69
CA VAL A 49 -6.68 -4.78 6.72
C VAL A 49 -7.34 -5.57 7.87
N ASN A 50 -6.98 -6.85 8.01
CA ASN A 50 -7.52 -7.69 9.06
C ASN A 50 -7.16 -7.19 10.46
N LYS A 51 -6.02 -6.52 10.59
CA LYS A 51 -5.58 -5.96 11.89
C LYS A 51 -6.10 -4.55 12.14
N GLY A 52 -6.83 -3.97 11.20
CA GLY A 52 -7.34 -2.61 11.34
C GLY A 52 -6.30 -1.52 11.11
N LEU A 53 -5.16 -1.86 10.51
CA LEU A 53 -4.09 -0.90 10.23
C LEU A 53 -4.23 -0.28 8.85
N VAL A 54 -4.93 -0.96 7.95
CA VAL A 54 -5.27 -0.47 6.61
C VAL A 54 -6.77 -0.58 6.45
N ALA A 55 -7.39 0.47 5.94
CA ALA A 55 -8.80 0.45 5.60
C ALA A 55 -8.96 0.18 4.11
N GLN A 56 -10.09 -0.37 3.72
CA GLN A 56 -10.40 -0.57 2.31
C GLN A 56 -11.86 -0.17 2.05
N SER A 57 -12.10 0.27 0.82
CA SER A 57 -13.44 0.61 0.38
C SER A 57 -13.53 0.41 -1.12
N LYS A 58 -14.72 0.14 -1.62
CA LYS A 58 -14.93 0.00 -3.05
C LYS A 58 -15.18 1.38 -3.65
N HIS A 59 -14.42 1.71 -4.68
CA HIS A 59 -14.59 2.98 -5.39
C HIS A 59 -15.96 2.97 -6.09
N PRO A 60 -16.79 4.01 -5.90
CA PRO A 60 -18.18 3.99 -6.38
C PRO A 60 -18.33 3.88 -7.89
N PHE A 61 -17.38 4.39 -8.66
CA PHE A 61 -17.49 4.37 -10.11
C PHE A 61 -16.75 3.22 -10.77
N SER A 62 -15.55 2.90 -10.27
CA SER A 62 -14.73 1.86 -10.90
C SER A 62 -15.01 0.46 -10.36
N GLY A 63 -15.61 0.35 -9.19
CA GLY A 63 -15.81 -0.93 -8.53
C GLY A 63 -14.56 -1.55 -7.95
N ARG A 64 -13.42 -0.86 -8.05
CA ARG A 64 -12.15 -1.36 -7.52
C ARG A 64 -12.00 -1.02 -6.05
N ASN A 65 -11.32 -1.89 -5.31
CA ASN A 65 -10.99 -1.58 -3.93
C ASN A 65 -9.86 -0.58 -3.86
N VAL A 66 -10.01 0.40 -3.01
CA VAL A 66 -8.95 1.36 -2.68
C VAL A 66 -8.57 1.16 -1.22
N TYR A 67 -7.32 1.48 -0.90
CA TYR A 67 -6.73 1.21 0.41
C TYR A 67 -6.06 2.45 0.94
N TRP A 68 -6.15 2.66 2.26
CA TRP A 68 -5.44 3.75 2.92
C TRP A 68 -5.08 3.33 4.34
N LEU A 69 -4.03 3.95 4.88
CA LEU A 69 -3.64 3.68 6.26
C LEU A 69 -4.63 4.33 7.22
N THR A 70 -5.05 3.56 8.22
CA THR A 70 -5.79 4.13 9.35
C THR A 70 -4.82 4.91 10.21
N LYS A 71 -5.33 5.73 11.13
CA LYS A 71 -4.48 6.45 12.07
C LYS A 71 -3.57 5.48 12.84
N ARG A 72 -4.14 4.37 13.29
CA ARG A 72 -3.37 3.34 13.99
C ARG A 72 -2.32 2.72 13.07
N GLY A 73 -2.66 2.51 11.81
CA GLY A 73 -1.71 1.98 10.82
C GLY A 73 -0.55 2.92 10.60
N GLU A 74 -0.82 4.22 10.52
CA GLU A 74 0.25 5.21 10.38
C GLU A 74 1.21 5.16 11.58
N GLU A 75 0.68 5.06 12.78
CA GLU A 75 1.50 5.00 13.98
C GLU A 75 2.36 3.74 14.03
N VAL A 76 1.77 2.58 13.75
CA VAL A 76 2.49 1.32 13.79
C VAL A 76 3.55 1.25 12.71
N LEU A 77 3.20 1.64 11.48
CA LEU A 77 4.11 1.54 10.35
C LEU A 77 5.18 2.61 10.38
N ALA A 78 4.91 3.75 10.99
CA ALA A 78 5.95 4.76 11.20
C ALA A 78 7.10 4.20 12.03
N ASN A 79 6.78 3.41 13.04
CA ASN A 79 7.81 2.77 13.85
C ASN A 79 8.60 1.71 13.08
N GLU A 80 7.96 1.05 12.10
CA GLU A 80 8.65 0.04 11.29
C GLU A 80 9.50 0.65 10.18
N PHE A 81 9.03 1.74 9.56
CA PHE A 81 9.63 2.25 8.33
C PHE A 81 10.27 3.62 8.44
N SER A 82 10.12 4.30 9.56
CA SER A 82 10.62 5.67 9.68
C SER A 82 12.02 5.75 10.20
N LEU A 83 12.66 4.71 10.28
CA LEU A 83 13.90 4.55 10.99
C LEU A 83 15.06 5.36 10.48
N ARG A 84 14.87 6.12 9.49
CA ARG A 84 16.02 6.78 8.86
C ARG A 84 15.82 8.27 8.87
#